data_b789fa5728ef47574e8b727f70692d39
#
_entry.id   b789fa5728ef47574e8b727f70692d39
#
_cell.length_a   1.000
_cell.length_b   1.000
_cell.length_c   1.000
_cell.angle_alpha   90.00
_cell.angle_beta   90.00
_cell.angle_gamma   90.00
#
_symmetry.space_group_name_H-M   'P 1'
#
loop_
_entity.id
_entity.type
_entity.pdbx_description
1 polymer ?
#
loop_
_entity_poly.entity_id
_entity_poly.type
_entity_poly.pdbx_seq_one_letter_code
_entity_poly.pdbx_strand_id
1 'polypeptide(L)'
;SGRTGKHIIPFVHNSSQLNSIYIFCIKDQIHKKWSSKYSKVKGVFINEETLCDRLSKDVLLCSSQTSISIIPYEHTSHALNKDEKPLFLWSQILLQVILRLPSSCDGKQDMINQARDQYFNNQVEQQKIDDFERNYSSDNAIKWYTRDCFVYRLVNKALRTENIDNIFLYRFFIADLHRQLERLYLSHKANNNSSIVTCYRGQLMPINEFERIKSSINQYISINTFFSTSTSSSVAVNFFINGGQQCDVVCVLFEILVDINLQTKPFAPIREWSVNLDENEILFTMGTIFKIESCDELDGFWHVQLTLSTEPDQALNTLLKHYEINIGETSSLLIFGELLHKINELDKAERYYHLLIKALPYDHVDVGMAFNNIGTIYTDRGKYKKAKFYLRKAFEIFKQTSSIDDLNMAEIYLNLATVNSHIAKAKTAVKNR
;
A
#
# COMPACT_ATOMS: atom_id res chain seq x y z
N SER A 1 -8.03 -33.47 -6.43
CA SER A 1 -9.04 -33.88 -7.41
C SER A 1 -10.18 -32.88 -7.44
N GLY A 2 -10.81 -32.66 -8.60
CA GLY A 2 -11.87 -31.64 -8.76
C GLY A 2 -13.10 -31.83 -7.86
N ARG A 3 -13.36 -33.03 -7.32
CA ARG A 3 -14.41 -33.25 -6.31
C ARG A 3 -14.09 -32.56 -4.97
N THR A 4 -12.87 -32.60 -4.52
CA THR A 4 -12.41 -31.96 -3.28
C THR A 4 -12.48 -30.45 -3.39
N GLY A 5 -12.12 -29.86 -4.54
CA GLY A 5 -12.15 -28.41 -4.79
C GLY A 5 -13.54 -27.81 -4.60
N LYS A 6 -14.61 -28.48 -5.04
CA LYS A 6 -15.99 -28.01 -4.89
C LYS A 6 -16.40 -27.78 -3.42
N HIS A 7 -15.83 -28.55 -2.51
CA HIS A 7 -16.11 -28.44 -1.08
C HIS A 7 -15.17 -27.47 -0.35
N ILE A 8 -13.92 -27.30 -0.82
CA ILE A 8 -12.90 -26.46 -0.17
C ILE A 8 -13.04 -24.99 -0.58
N ILE A 9 -13.27 -24.71 -1.88
CA ILE A 9 -13.28 -23.34 -2.41
C ILE A 9 -14.26 -22.41 -1.68
N PRO A 10 -15.48 -22.82 -1.33
CA PRO A 10 -16.40 -21.95 -0.57
C PRO A 10 -15.82 -21.44 0.76
N PHE A 11 -14.99 -22.25 1.43
CA PHE A 11 -14.39 -21.90 2.71
C PHE A 11 -13.15 -20.98 2.56
N VAL A 12 -12.36 -21.20 1.49
CA VAL A 12 -11.10 -20.46 1.31
C VAL A 12 -11.24 -19.21 0.42
N HIS A 13 -12.31 -19.12 -0.38
CA HIS A 13 -12.50 -18.03 -1.34
C HIS A 13 -12.46 -16.63 -0.70
N ASN A 14 -12.99 -16.48 0.52
CA ASN A 14 -13.03 -15.22 1.24
C ASN A 14 -11.74 -14.90 2.04
N SER A 15 -10.76 -15.81 2.03
CA SER A 15 -9.49 -15.55 2.71
C SER A 15 -8.73 -14.41 2.01
N SER A 16 -8.34 -13.38 2.77
CA SER A 16 -7.52 -12.25 2.28
C SER A 16 -6.13 -12.68 1.81
N GLN A 17 -5.63 -13.81 2.29
CA GLN A 17 -4.32 -14.36 1.93
C GLN A 17 -4.32 -15.05 0.56
N LEU A 18 -5.50 -15.38 0.02
CA LEU A 18 -5.64 -16.11 -1.24
C LEU A 18 -6.02 -15.15 -2.37
N ASN A 19 -5.14 -14.94 -3.33
CA ASN A 19 -5.38 -14.05 -4.47
C ASN A 19 -6.02 -14.78 -5.67
N SER A 20 -5.59 -16.02 -5.95
CA SER A 20 -6.01 -16.75 -7.13
C SER A 20 -6.16 -18.24 -6.84
N ILE A 21 -7.12 -18.88 -7.49
CA ILE A 21 -7.39 -20.33 -7.40
C ILE A 21 -7.36 -20.89 -8.81
N TYR A 22 -6.58 -21.95 -9.01
CA TYR A 22 -6.51 -22.69 -10.26
C TYR A 22 -7.00 -24.11 -10.02
N ILE A 23 -7.89 -24.59 -10.88
CA ILE A 23 -8.47 -25.94 -10.76
C ILE A 23 -7.85 -26.80 -11.83
N PHE A 24 -7.12 -27.83 -11.43
CA PHE A 24 -6.61 -28.88 -12.35
C PHE A 24 -7.45 -30.12 -12.24
N CYS A 25 -7.96 -30.63 -13.35
CA CYS A 25 -8.86 -31.78 -13.38
C CYS A 25 -8.83 -32.53 -14.73
N ILE A 26 -9.30 -33.76 -14.73
CA ILE A 26 -9.34 -34.61 -15.95
C ILE A 26 -10.50 -34.19 -16.88
N LYS A 27 -11.60 -33.63 -16.35
CA LYS A 27 -12.80 -33.22 -17.11
C LYS A 27 -13.21 -31.82 -16.71
N ASP A 28 -13.09 -30.86 -17.61
CA ASP A 28 -13.30 -29.43 -17.34
C ASP A 28 -14.76 -29.01 -17.22
N GLN A 29 -15.66 -29.59 -18.05
CA GLN A 29 -17.06 -29.18 -18.14
C GLN A 29 -17.84 -29.25 -16.81
N ILE A 30 -17.52 -30.24 -15.97
CA ILE A 30 -18.17 -30.40 -14.66
C ILE A 30 -17.77 -29.32 -13.70
N HIS A 31 -16.54 -28.82 -13.83
CA HIS A 31 -15.95 -27.86 -12.88
C HIS A 31 -16.14 -26.40 -13.32
N LYS A 32 -16.20 -26.11 -14.62
CA LYS A 32 -16.46 -24.76 -15.16
C LYS A 32 -17.78 -24.17 -14.64
N LYS A 33 -18.85 -24.97 -14.62
CA LYS A 33 -20.20 -24.47 -14.24
C LYS A 33 -20.31 -23.98 -12.79
N TRP A 34 -19.66 -24.65 -11.84
CA TRP A 34 -19.74 -24.23 -10.43
C TRP A 34 -18.62 -23.26 -10.05
N SER A 35 -17.44 -23.35 -10.68
CA SER A 35 -16.28 -22.53 -10.39
C SER A 35 -16.45 -21.07 -10.83
N SER A 36 -17.25 -20.81 -11.88
CA SER A 36 -17.56 -19.45 -12.36
C SER A 36 -18.26 -18.54 -11.33
N LYS A 37 -18.78 -19.13 -10.25
CA LYS A 37 -19.39 -18.39 -9.14
C LYS A 37 -18.35 -17.72 -8.22
N TYR A 38 -17.07 -18.07 -8.36
CA TYR A 38 -15.99 -17.63 -7.47
C TYR A 38 -15.01 -16.77 -8.24
N SER A 39 -14.98 -15.46 -7.95
CA SER A 39 -14.16 -14.46 -8.65
C SER A 39 -12.65 -14.74 -8.58
N LYS A 40 -12.19 -15.40 -7.52
CA LYS A 40 -10.78 -15.79 -7.37
C LYS A 40 -10.38 -17.02 -8.20
N VAL A 41 -11.33 -17.74 -8.80
CA VAL A 41 -11.02 -18.89 -9.68
C VAL A 41 -10.62 -18.34 -11.05
N LYS A 42 -9.34 -18.46 -11.40
CA LYS A 42 -8.75 -17.97 -12.66
C LYS A 42 -8.90 -18.93 -13.83
N GLY A 43 -9.26 -20.18 -13.56
CA GLY A 43 -9.52 -21.14 -14.62
C GLY A 43 -9.63 -22.58 -14.14
N VAL A 44 -10.13 -23.42 -15.05
CA VAL A 44 -10.19 -24.88 -14.92
C VAL A 44 -9.35 -25.47 -16.06
N PHE A 45 -8.32 -26.22 -15.72
CA PHE A 45 -7.30 -26.71 -16.63
C PHE A 45 -7.32 -28.25 -16.67
N ILE A 46 -7.13 -28.81 -17.85
CA ILE A 46 -7.03 -30.26 -18.08
C ILE A 46 -5.61 -30.65 -18.55
N ASN A 47 -4.83 -29.69 -18.98
CA ASN A 47 -3.44 -29.84 -19.44
C ASN A 47 -2.52 -29.09 -18.49
N GLU A 48 -1.42 -29.74 -18.09
CA GLU A 48 -0.40 -29.16 -17.19
C GLU A 48 0.31 -27.96 -17.82
N GLU A 49 0.64 -28.01 -19.10
CA GLU A 49 1.30 -26.96 -19.85
C GLU A 49 0.46 -25.68 -19.84
N THR A 50 -0.83 -25.74 -20.14
CA THR A 50 -1.74 -24.61 -20.12
C THR A 50 -1.94 -24.05 -18.71
N LEU A 51 -1.89 -24.90 -17.67
CA LEU A 51 -1.91 -24.46 -16.29
C LEU A 51 -0.62 -23.73 -15.91
N CYS A 52 0.54 -24.28 -16.27
CA CYS A 52 1.85 -23.68 -16.00
C CYS A 52 2.01 -22.36 -16.74
N ASP A 53 1.60 -22.28 -17.99
CA ASP A 53 1.58 -21.03 -18.76
C ASP A 53 0.71 -19.96 -18.09
N ARG A 54 -0.50 -20.34 -17.66
CA ARG A 54 -1.39 -19.42 -16.97
C ARG A 54 -0.83 -18.98 -15.63
N LEU A 55 -0.27 -19.88 -14.84
CA LEU A 55 0.38 -19.58 -13.57
C LEU A 55 1.57 -18.62 -13.76
N SER A 56 2.45 -18.90 -14.74
CA SER A 56 3.59 -18.04 -15.04
C SER A 56 3.16 -16.62 -15.42
N LYS A 57 2.11 -16.51 -16.23
CA LYS A 57 1.54 -15.23 -16.66
C LYS A 57 0.92 -14.45 -15.50
N ASP A 58 0.11 -15.11 -14.66
CA ASP A 58 -0.50 -14.46 -13.50
C ASP A 58 0.54 -14.09 -12.43
N VAL A 59 1.63 -14.84 -12.31
CA VAL A 59 2.78 -14.48 -11.45
C VAL A 59 3.50 -13.26 -12.01
N LEU A 60 3.74 -13.17 -13.31
CA LEU A 60 4.31 -11.99 -13.96
C LEU A 60 3.44 -10.76 -13.75
N LEU A 61 2.12 -10.87 -13.94
CA LEU A 61 1.16 -9.81 -13.66
C LEU A 61 1.22 -9.37 -12.19
N CYS A 62 1.23 -10.33 -11.27
CA CYS A 62 1.32 -10.03 -9.84
C CYS A 62 2.66 -9.37 -9.46
N SER A 63 3.75 -9.67 -10.15
CA SER A 63 5.06 -9.07 -9.88
C SER A 63 5.25 -7.71 -10.54
N SER A 64 4.59 -7.46 -11.67
CA SER A 64 4.73 -6.23 -12.46
C SER A 64 3.72 -5.13 -12.08
N GLN A 65 2.63 -5.46 -11.38
CA GLN A 65 1.61 -4.48 -11.00
C GLN A 65 2.18 -3.40 -10.08
N THR A 66 1.99 -2.15 -10.48
CA THR A 66 2.27 -0.98 -9.66
C THR A 66 0.95 -0.49 -9.08
N SER A 67 0.91 -0.18 -7.78
CA SER A 67 -0.28 0.44 -7.19
C SER A 67 -0.33 1.89 -7.62
N ILE A 68 -1.36 2.25 -8.39
CA ILE A 68 -1.56 3.58 -8.96
C ILE A 68 -2.85 4.18 -8.40
N SER A 69 -2.77 5.40 -7.86
CA SER A 69 -3.93 6.21 -7.49
C SER A 69 -4.07 7.37 -8.45
N ILE A 70 -5.26 7.56 -9.02
CA ILE A 70 -5.57 8.68 -9.93
C ILE A 70 -6.11 9.85 -9.11
N ILE A 71 -5.66 11.06 -9.45
CA ILE A 71 -6.02 12.31 -8.77
C ILE A 71 -6.63 13.22 -9.82
N PRO A 72 -7.93 13.56 -9.77
CA PRO A 72 -8.56 14.49 -10.69
C PRO A 72 -7.96 15.91 -10.61
N TYR A 73 -7.84 16.58 -11.74
CA TYR A 73 -7.26 17.92 -11.86
C TYR A 73 -8.11 19.03 -11.19
N GLU A 74 -9.41 18.82 -11.06
CA GLU A 74 -10.28 19.87 -10.53
C GLU A 74 -10.10 20.08 -9.04
N HIS A 75 -9.60 21.27 -8.69
CA HIS A 75 -9.36 21.76 -7.31
C HIS A 75 -10.65 21.96 -6.48
N THR A 76 -11.81 21.54 -6.94
CA THR A 76 -13.05 21.65 -6.19
C THR A 76 -13.17 20.50 -5.21
N SER A 77 -13.38 20.83 -3.95
CA SER A 77 -13.62 19.93 -2.82
C SER A 77 -14.74 18.89 -3.06
N HIS A 78 -15.44 19.00 -4.19
CA HIS A 78 -16.55 18.13 -4.62
C HIS A 78 -16.20 17.13 -5.73
N ALA A 79 -15.05 17.28 -6.44
CA ALA A 79 -14.78 16.54 -7.69
C ALA A 79 -14.07 15.20 -7.51
N LEU A 80 -13.48 14.91 -6.34
CA LEU A 80 -12.88 13.59 -6.07
C LEU A 80 -13.98 12.56 -5.79
N ASN A 81 -13.99 11.46 -6.54
CA ASN A 81 -14.83 10.30 -6.23
C ASN A 81 -14.60 9.87 -4.78
N LYS A 82 -15.67 9.56 -4.06
CA LYS A 82 -15.61 9.20 -2.63
C LYS A 82 -14.64 8.04 -2.33
N ASP A 83 -14.35 7.20 -3.31
CA ASP A 83 -13.53 5.99 -3.15
C ASP A 83 -12.03 6.22 -3.46
N GLU A 84 -11.65 7.22 -4.27
CA GLU A 84 -10.27 7.46 -4.69
C GLU A 84 -9.52 8.45 -3.79
N LYS A 85 -10.22 9.42 -3.22
CA LYS A 85 -9.67 10.42 -2.29
C LYS A 85 -8.99 9.82 -1.05
N PRO A 86 -9.61 8.84 -0.39
CA PRO A 86 -9.01 8.18 0.76
C PRO A 86 -7.70 7.47 0.42
N LEU A 87 -7.64 6.80 -0.72
CA LEU A 87 -6.48 6.01 -1.16
C LEU A 87 -5.26 6.90 -1.44
N PHE A 88 -5.47 8.01 -2.14
CA PHE A 88 -4.42 8.98 -2.42
C PHE A 88 -3.86 9.58 -1.12
N LEU A 89 -4.73 10.12 -0.26
CA LEU A 89 -4.30 10.70 1.02
C LEU A 89 -3.54 9.68 1.87
N TRP A 90 -4.05 8.45 1.93
CA TRP A 90 -3.40 7.37 2.64
C TRP A 90 -1.97 7.13 2.15
N SER A 91 -1.78 7.00 0.84
CA SER A 91 -0.45 6.72 0.26
C SER A 91 0.54 7.85 0.50
N GLN A 92 0.08 9.11 0.46
CA GLN A 92 0.92 10.30 0.66
C GLN A 92 1.38 10.45 2.11
N ILE A 93 0.52 10.13 3.06
CA ILE A 93 0.80 10.28 4.49
C ILE A 93 1.53 9.05 5.05
N LEU A 94 1.28 7.87 4.50
CA LEU A 94 1.88 6.62 4.97
C LEU A 94 3.41 6.72 5.12
N LEU A 95 4.09 7.22 4.10
CA LEU A 95 5.54 7.36 4.15
C LEU A 95 5.98 8.31 5.26
N GLN A 96 5.31 9.46 5.43
CA GLN A 96 5.63 10.42 6.49
C GLN A 96 5.46 9.80 7.88
N VAL A 97 4.42 8.99 8.06
CA VAL A 97 4.19 8.24 9.31
C VAL A 97 5.31 7.23 9.53
N ILE A 98 5.65 6.42 8.53
CA ILE A 98 6.72 5.41 8.61
C ILE A 98 8.07 6.05 8.99
N LEU A 99 8.42 7.20 8.40
CA LEU A 99 9.69 7.89 8.66
C LEU A 99 9.81 8.44 10.08
N ARG A 100 8.69 8.71 10.75
CA ARG A 100 8.63 9.25 12.12
C ARG A 100 8.52 8.20 13.20
N LEU A 101 8.16 6.97 12.82
CA LEU A 101 8.09 5.87 13.79
C LEU A 101 9.49 5.56 14.32
N PRO A 102 9.61 5.28 15.63
CA PRO A 102 10.89 4.91 16.21
C PRO A 102 11.42 3.65 15.54
N SER A 103 12.70 3.66 15.23
CA SER A 103 13.43 2.48 14.74
C SER A 103 13.57 1.49 15.88
N SER A 104 12.63 0.55 16.03
CA SER A 104 12.78 -0.53 17.00
C SER A 104 13.72 -1.58 16.43
N CYS A 105 14.68 -2.04 17.25
CA CYS A 105 15.58 -3.16 16.91
C CYS A 105 14.79 -4.42 16.53
N ASP A 106 13.57 -4.56 17.03
CA ASP A 106 12.71 -5.72 16.84
C ASP A 106 12.13 -5.80 15.41
N GLY A 107 11.96 -4.66 14.70
CA GLY A 107 11.34 -4.65 13.38
C GLY A 107 12.10 -5.47 12.32
N LYS A 108 13.44 -5.47 12.36
CA LYS A 108 14.26 -6.31 11.46
C LYS A 108 14.02 -7.79 11.76
N GLN A 109 14.03 -8.17 13.05
CA GLN A 109 13.85 -9.56 13.46
C GLN A 109 12.45 -10.09 13.16
N ASP A 110 11.42 -9.26 13.35
CA ASP A 110 10.04 -9.61 13.01
C ASP A 110 9.88 -9.88 11.51
N MET A 111 10.47 -9.04 10.64
CA MET A 111 10.48 -9.27 9.20
C MET A 111 11.19 -10.57 8.83
N ILE A 112 12.35 -10.86 9.46
CA ILE A 112 13.12 -12.07 9.23
C ILE A 112 12.31 -13.30 9.62
N ASN A 113 11.67 -13.28 10.80
CA ASN A 113 10.85 -14.37 11.29
C ASN A 113 9.67 -14.66 10.36
N GLN A 114 8.96 -13.61 9.92
CA GLN A 114 7.87 -13.78 8.97
C GLN A 114 8.36 -14.30 7.61
N ALA A 115 9.51 -13.82 7.12
CA ALA A 115 10.08 -14.31 5.87
C ALA A 115 10.46 -15.80 5.98
N ARG A 116 11.04 -16.23 7.10
CA ARG A 116 11.35 -17.65 7.37
C ARG A 116 10.11 -18.52 7.35
N ASP A 117 9.04 -18.08 7.99
CA ASP A 117 7.76 -18.79 8.01
C ASP A 117 7.16 -18.89 6.60
N GLN A 118 7.19 -17.80 5.83
CA GLN A 118 6.61 -17.76 4.48
C GLN A 118 7.39 -18.65 3.49
N TYR A 119 8.71 -18.71 3.62
CA TYR A 119 9.60 -19.48 2.75
C TYR A 119 10.11 -20.77 3.41
N PHE A 120 9.37 -21.33 4.37
CA PHE A 120 9.77 -22.49 5.19
C PHE A 120 10.30 -23.67 4.38
N ASN A 121 9.69 -23.99 3.23
CA ASN A 121 10.11 -25.10 2.36
C ASN A 121 11.07 -24.70 1.24
N ASN A 122 11.60 -23.48 1.21
CA ASN A 122 12.47 -23.00 0.16
C ASN A 122 13.89 -22.71 0.68
N GLN A 123 14.78 -23.70 0.56
CA GLN A 123 16.17 -23.59 1.03
C GLN A 123 16.94 -22.40 0.43
N VAL A 124 16.70 -22.09 -0.86
CA VAL A 124 17.40 -20.97 -1.52
C VAL A 124 17.00 -19.63 -0.90
N GLU A 125 15.71 -19.43 -0.65
CA GLU A 125 15.25 -18.21 0.01
C GLU A 125 15.65 -18.18 1.49
N GLN A 126 15.69 -19.31 2.20
CA GLN A 126 16.21 -19.36 3.56
C GLN A 126 17.68 -18.90 3.65
N GLN A 127 18.53 -19.32 2.71
CA GLN A 127 19.92 -18.85 2.63
C GLN A 127 20.00 -17.34 2.37
N LYS A 128 19.12 -16.78 1.50
CA LYS A 128 19.06 -15.34 1.27
C LYS A 128 18.58 -14.57 2.51
N ILE A 129 17.68 -15.16 3.30
CA ILE A 129 17.22 -14.59 4.57
C ILE A 129 18.36 -14.57 5.61
N ASP A 130 19.15 -15.64 5.71
CA ASP A 130 20.31 -15.71 6.60
C ASP A 130 21.41 -14.71 6.16
N ASP A 131 21.59 -14.51 4.87
CA ASP A 131 22.49 -13.49 4.32
C ASP A 131 22.01 -12.08 4.67
N PHE A 132 20.71 -11.80 4.52
CA PHE A 132 20.11 -10.53 4.93
C PHE A 132 20.28 -10.27 6.43
N GLU A 133 20.01 -11.24 7.27
CA GLU A 133 20.15 -11.11 8.72
C GLU A 133 21.54 -10.67 9.13
N ARG A 134 22.57 -11.26 8.50
CA ARG A 134 23.99 -11.01 8.80
C ARG A 134 24.53 -9.72 8.19
N ASN A 135 24.11 -9.39 6.97
CA ASN A 135 24.80 -8.39 6.13
C ASN A 135 23.96 -7.15 5.82
N TYR A 136 22.69 -7.09 6.25
CA TYR A 136 21.86 -5.92 6.04
C TYR A 136 22.25 -4.76 6.96
N SER A 137 22.44 -3.60 6.34
CA SER A 137 22.54 -2.30 7.00
C SER A 137 21.69 -1.27 6.25
N SER A 138 21.34 -0.16 6.90
CA SER A 138 20.57 0.94 6.28
C SER A 138 21.24 1.55 5.05
N ASP A 139 22.59 1.46 4.97
CA ASP A 139 23.34 2.02 3.86
C ASP A 139 23.36 1.13 2.61
N ASN A 140 22.87 -0.11 2.72
CA ASN A 140 22.79 -1.04 1.59
C ASN A 140 21.35 -1.46 1.24
N ALA A 141 20.35 -0.67 1.65
CA ALA A 141 18.94 -0.95 1.41
C ALA A 141 18.61 -1.06 -0.09
N ILE A 142 19.17 -0.17 -0.94
CA ILE A 142 18.98 -0.22 -2.40
C ILE A 142 19.52 -1.54 -2.97
N LYS A 143 20.70 -1.98 -2.54
CA LYS A 143 21.28 -3.26 -2.98
C LYS A 143 20.38 -4.45 -2.66
N TRP A 144 19.76 -4.45 -1.48
CA TRP A 144 18.81 -5.50 -1.08
C TRP A 144 17.48 -5.38 -1.81
N TYR A 145 17.04 -4.18 -2.13
CA TYR A 145 15.82 -3.96 -2.89
C TYR A 145 15.93 -4.40 -4.36
N THR A 146 17.10 -4.18 -5.00
CA THR A 146 17.35 -4.53 -6.40
C THR A 146 17.78 -5.99 -6.60
N ARG A 147 18.15 -6.68 -5.52
CA ARG A 147 18.51 -8.10 -5.56
C ARG A 147 17.26 -8.96 -5.71
N ASP A 148 17.32 -10.01 -6.55
CA ASP A 148 16.26 -11.03 -6.60
C ASP A 148 16.21 -11.82 -5.28
N CYS A 149 15.46 -11.32 -4.32
CA CYS A 149 15.27 -11.92 -3.01
C CYS A 149 13.88 -11.61 -2.44
N PHE A 150 13.60 -12.21 -1.30
CA PHE A 150 12.34 -12.07 -0.58
C PHE A 150 11.98 -10.62 -0.24
N VAL A 151 12.95 -9.74 -0.02
CA VAL A 151 12.75 -8.34 0.39
C VAL A 151 11.92 -7.59 -0.65
N TYR A 152 12.37 -7.58 -1.92
CA TYR A 152 11.67 -6.94 -3.03
C TYR A 152 10.23 -7.45 -3.13
N ARG A 153 10.06 -8.78 -3.08
CA ARG A 153 8.75 -9.41 -3.24
C ARG A 153 7.79 -9.08 -2.09
N LEU A 154 8.26 -9.13 -0.84
CA LEU A 154 7.42 -8.89 0.33
C LEU A 154 7.04 -7.41 0.47
N VAL A 155 8.00 -6.51 0.33
CA VAL A 155 7.77 -5.06 0.45
C VAL A 155 6.81 -4.58 -0.63
N ASN A 156 7.08 -4.90 -1.91
CA ASN A 156 6.20 -4.48 -2.99
C ASN A 156 4.80 -5.13 -2.92
N LYS A 157 4.71 -6.40 -2.48
CA LYS A 157 3.41 -7.02 -2.23
C LYS A 157 2.63 -6.29 -1.14
N ALA A 158 3.27 -5.95 -0.02
CA ALA A 158 2.62 -5.25 1.07
C ALA A 158 2.11 -3.86 0.65
N LEU A 159 2.94 -3.08 -0.03
CA LEU A 159 2.59 -1.75 -0.54
C LEU A 159 1.46 -1.82 -1.57
N ARG A 160 1.54 -2.74 -2.51
CA ARG A 160 0.56 -2.92 -3.59
C ARG A 160 -0.81 -3.40 -3.09
N THR A 161 -0.82 -4.29 -2.11
CA THR A 161 -2.07 -4.80 -1.50
C THR A 161 -2.55 -3.97 -0.33
N GLU A 162 -1.85 -2.86 0.00
CA GLU A 162 -2.13 -1.98 1.13
C GLU A 162 -2.30 -2.76 2.45
N ASN A 163 -1.54 -3.84 2.60
CA ASN A 163 -1.60 -4.65 3.79
C ASN A 163 -0.88 -3.95 4.94
N ILE A 164 -1.67 -3.27 5.77
CA ILE A 164 -1.21 -2.44 6.88
C ILE A 164 -0.29 -3.18 7.83
N ASP A 165 -0.64 -4.43 8.19
CA ASP A 165 0.15 -5.23 9.13
C ASP A 165 1.55 -5.51 8.57
N ASN A 166 1.61 -5.87 7.27
CA ASN A 166 2.88 -6.14 6.59
C ASN A 166 3.68 -4.86 6.31
N ILE A 167 3.02 -3.77 5.93
CA ILE A 167 3.69 -2.47 5.75
C ILE A 167 4.34 -2.02 7.06
N PHE A 168 3.61 -2.14 8.17
CA PHE A 168 4.15 -1.81 9.49
C PHE A 168 5.32 -2.72 9.87
N LEU A 169 5.23 -3.99 9.54
CA LEU A 169 6.30 -4.95 9.77
C LEU A 169 7.57 -4.61 8.97
N TYR A 170 7.41 -4.15 7.71
CA TYR A 170 8.55 -3.80 6.83
C TYR A 170 8.94 -2.31 6.94
N ARG A 171 8.35 -1.54 7.86
CA ARG A 171 8.54 -0.09 8.00
C ARG A 171 10.01 0.35 8.10
N PHE A 172 10.84 -0.43 8.80
CA PHE A 172 12.26 -0.09 8.95
C PHE A 172 12.97 -0.12 7.59
N PHE A 173 12.72 -1.15 6.77
CA PHE A 173 13.30 -1.29 5.46
C PHE A 173 12.80 -0.21 4.49
N ILE A 174 11.49 0.08 4.51
CA ILE A 174 10.88 1.16 3.71
C ILE A 174 11.51 2.51 4.07
N ALA A 175 11.70 2.78 5.36
CA ALA A 175 12.35 4.00 5.84
C ALA A 175 13.81 4.09 5.43
N ASP A 176 14.59 3.00 5.56
CA ASP A 176 15.99 2.98 5.20
C ASP A 176 16.19 3.15 3.69
N LEU A 177 15.36 2.48 2.86
CA LEU A 177 15.38 2.63 1.41
C LEU A 177 15.06 4.08 1.00
N HIS A 178 14.04 4.68 1.61
CA HIS A 178 13.71 6.08 1.35
C HIS A 178 14.85 7.03 1.75
N ARG A 179 15.42 6.89 2.97
CA ARG A 179 16.52 7.74 3.43
C ARG A 179 17.78 7.59 2.58
N GLN A 180 18.08 6.39 2.09
CA GLN A 180 19.17 6.18 1.16
C GLN A 180 18.92 6.89 -0.18
N LEU A 181 17.69 6.78 -0.74
CA LEU A 181 17.29 7.52 -1.94
C LEU A 181 17.35 9.03 -1.74
N GLU A 182 16.92 9.55 -0.59
CA GLU A 182 16.95 10.97 -0.27
C GLU A 182 18.38 11.52 -0.26
N ARG A 183 19.32 10.79 0.35
CA ARG A 183 20.75 11.15 0.34
C ARG A 183 21.30 11.21 -1.10
N LEU A 184 20.96 10.22 -1.93
CA LEU A 184 21.40 10.19 -3.33
C LEU A 184 20.75 11.29 -4.16
N TYR A 185 19.46 11.58 -3.95
CA TYR A 185 18.75 12.68 -4.59
C TYR A 185 19.42 14.03 -4.32
N LEU A 186 19.72 14.33 -3.07
CA LEU A 186 20.39 15.57 -2.68
C LEU A 186 21.79 15.69 -3.28
N SER A 187 22.56 14.60 -3.29
CA SER A 187 23.88 14.54 -3.91
C SER A 187 23.82 14.72 -5.43
N HIS A 188 22.87 14.05 -6.10
CA HIS A 188 22.68 14.14 -7.54
C HIS A 188 22.25 15.53 -7.98
N LYS A 189 21.35 16.16 -7.23
CA LYS A 189 20.87 17.52 -7.49
C LYS A 189 21.99 18.57 -7.37
N ALA A 190 22.92 18.37 -6.43
CA ALA A 190 24.06 19.29 -6.25
C ALA A 190 25.09 19.22 -7.40
N ASN A 191 25.19 18.08 -8.07
CA ASN A 191 26.26 17.80 -9.02
C ASN A 191 25.84 17.87 -10.50
N ASN A 192 24.53 18.01 -10.82
CA ASN A 192 24.03 17.97 -12.19
C ASN A 192 23.63 19.34 -12.72
N ASN A 193 24.14 19.68 -13.91
CA ASN A 193 23.76 20.87 -14.68
C ASN A 193 22.64 20.62 -15.72
N SER A 194 22.23 19.36 -15.92
CA SER A 194 21.15 19.00 -16.84
C SER A 194 19.81 19.08 -16.11
N SER A 195 18.83 19.81 -16.68
CA SER A 195 17.54 20.02 -16.03
C SER A 195 16.52 18.90 -16.28
N ILE A 196 16.61 18.21 -17.41
CA ILE A 196 15.58 17.24 -17.83
C ILE A 196 16.21 15.89 -18.14
N VAL A 197 15.61 14.82 -17.59
CA VAL A 197 15.94 13.42 -17.86
C VAL A 197 14.69 12.68 -18.29
N THR A 198 14.79 11.83 -19.33
CA THR A 198 13.72 10.93 -19.73
C THR A 198 13.98 9.53 -19.21
N CYS A 199 12.98 8.94 -18.57
CA CYS A 199 13.01 7.58 -18.05
C CYS A 199 11.91 6.74 -18.68
N TYR A 200 12.10 5.44 -18.73
CA TYR A 200 11.16 4.49 -19.34
C TYR A 200 10.85 3.34 -18.38
N ARG A 201 9.60 2.86 -18.41
CA ARG A 201 9.20 1.64 -17.74
C ARG A 201 8.22 0.86 -18.58
N GLY A 202 8.54 -0.39 -18.89
CA GLY A 202 7.61 -1.35 -19.47
C GLY A 202 6.82 -2.07 -18.38
N GLN A 203 5.51 -2.21 -18.57
CA GLN A 203 4.64 -2.88 -17.62
C GLN A 203 3.50 -3.63 -18.31
N LEU A 204 3.22 -4.85 -17.84
CA LEU A 204 1.97 -5.54 -18.15
C LEU A 204 0.89 -5.08 -17.18
N MET A 205 -0.25 -4.66 -17.70
CA MET A 205 -1.32 -4.06 -16.90
C MET A 205 -2.69 -4.67 -17.25
N PRO A 206 -3.55 -4.96 -16.26
CA PRO A 206 -4.94 -5.33 -16.53
C PRO A 206 -5.66 -4.24 -17.34
N ILE A 207 -6.46 -4.64 -18.31
CA ILE A 207 -7.13 -3.70 -19.22
C ILE A 207 -8.01 -2.69 -18.48
N ASN A 208 -8.69 -3.10 -17.42
CA ASN A 208 -9.53 -2.24 -16.60
C ASN A 208 -8.73 -1.16 -15.85
N GLU A 209 -7.51 -1.46 -15.42
CA GLU A 209 -6.61 -0.50 -14.78
C GLU A 209 -6.04 0.47 -15.82
N PHE A 210 -5.68 -0.04 -16.97
CA PHE A 210 -5.22 0.76 -18.10
C PHE A 210 -6.30 1.74 -18.62
N GLU A 211 -7.55 1.30 -18.77
CA GLU A 211 -8.66 2.16 -19.21
C GLU A 211 -8.91 3.33 -18.24
N ARG A 212 -8.66 3.16 -16.95
CA ARG A 212 -8.68 4.24 -15.98
C ARG A 212 -7.59 5.28 -16.26
N ILE A 213 -6.37 4.86 -16.58
CA ILE A 213 -5.27 5.78 -16.95
C ILE A 213 -5.62 6.50 -18.24
N LYS A 214 -6.07 5.78 -19.26
CA LYS A 214 -6.46 6.32 -20.57
C LYS A 214 -7.56 7.38 -20.47
N SER A 215 -8.53 7.17 -19.58
CA SER A 215 -9.62 8.14 -19.34
C SER A 215 -9.20 9.33 -18.48
N SER A 216 -7.97 9.34 -17.95
CA SER A 216 -7.48 10.33 -16.99
C SER A 216 -6.37 11.22 -17.55
N ILE A 217 -6.35 11.44 -18.87
CA ILE A 217 -5.40 12.38 -19.51
C ILE A 217 -5.58 13.79 -18.90
N ASN A 218 -4.47 14.50 -18.69
CA ASN A 218 -4.36 15.76 -17.94
C ASN A 218 -4.64 15.68 -16.44
N GLN A 219 -4.85 14.48 -15.89
CA GLN A 219 -4.94 14.25 -14.45
C GLN A 219 -3.60 13.77 -13.88
N TYR A 220 -3.52 13.65 -12.55
CA TYR A 220 -2.33 13.20 -11.88
C TYR A 220 -2.48 11.75 -11.44
N ILE A 221 -1.35 11.03 -11.44
CA ILE A 221 -1.24 9.69 -10.83
C ILE A 221 -0.19 9.70 -9.73
N SER A 222 -0.48 9.01 -8.65
CA SER A 222 0.47 8.69 -7.58
C SER A 222 0.87 7.23 -7.68
N ILE A 223 2.17 6.97 -7.67
CA ILE A 223 2.72 5.61 -7.63
C ILE A 223 2.96 5.23 -6.17
N ASN A 224 2.17 4.32 -5.65
CA ASN A 224 2.13 3.99 -4.22
C ASN A 224 3.20 2.94 -3.79
N THR A 225 4.06 2.53 -4.72
CA THR A 225 5.21 1.65 -4.49
C THR A 225 6.50 2.36 -4.86
N PHE A 226 7.65 1.80 -4.53
CA PHE A 226 8.90 2.23 -5.16
C PHE A 226 8.84 1.93 -6.65
N PHE A 227 9.24 2.89 -7.47
CA PHE A 227 9.05 2.83 -8.91
C PHE A 227 10.39 2.85 -9.64
N SER A 228 10.79 1.68 -10.11
CA SER A 228 12.01 1.47 -10.88
C SER A 228 11.77 1.77 -12.36
N THR A 229 12.65 2.55 -12.95
CA THR A 229 12.64 2.96 -14.37
C THR A 229 14.03 2.85 -14.94
N SER A 230 14.16 2.86 -16.27
CA SER A 230 15.47 2.88 -16.95
C SER A 230 15.58 4.11 -17.85
N THR A 231 16.79 4.64 -18.03
CA THR A 231 17.03 5.68 -19.04
C THR A 231 17.09 5.11 -20.46
N SER A 232 17.02 3.77 -20.61
CA SER A 232 16.99 3.08 -21.91
C SER A 232 15.59 2.55 -22.21
N SER A 233 14.96 3.05 -23.29
CA SER A 233 13.67 2.54 -23.77
C SER A 233 13.72 1.07 -24.19
N SER A 234 14.85 0.60 -24.71
CA SER A 234 15.01 -0.80 -25.12
C SER A 234 14.89 -1.78 -23.95
N VAL A 235 15.40 -1.42 -22.76
CA VAL A 235 15.22 -2.24 -21.54
C VAL A 235 13.75 -2.32 -21.17
N ALA A 236 13.05 -1.21 -21.21
CA ALA A 236 11.63 -1.16 -20.89
C ALA A 236 10.77 -1.97 -21.89
N VAL A 237 11.07 -1.90 -23.18
CA VAL A 237 10.36 -2.63 -24.24
C VAL A 237 10.65 -4.13 -24.17
N ASN A 238 11.88 -4.55 -23.90
CA ASN A 238 12.23 -5.97 -23.76
C ASN A 238 11.45 -6.67 -22.64
N PHE A 239 10.97 -5.93 -21.65
CA PHE A 239 10.18 -6.48 -20.57
C PHE A 239 8.87 -7.14 -21.04
N PHE A 240 8.23 -6.65 -22.12
CA PHE A 240 6.96 -7.22 -22.59
C PHE A 240 7.04 -7.94 -23.95
N ILE A 241 8.14 -7.86 -24.70
CA ILE A 241 8.31 -8.64 -25.95
C ILE A 241 8.13 -10.13 -25.68
N ASN A 242 8.56 -10.61 -24.50
CA ASN A 242 8.44 -12.00 -24.08
C ASN A 242 7.08 -12.35 -23.45
N GLY A 243 6.18 -11.37 -23.26
CA GLY A 243 4.93 -11.52 -22.49
C GLY A 243 3.73 -12.06 -23.25
N GLY A 244 3.73 -12.07 -24.59
CA GLY A 244 2.62 -12.51 -25.46
C GLY A 244 1.31 -11.73 -25.23
N GLN A 245 0.53 -11.48 -26.28
CA GLN A 245 -0.79 -10.85 -26.19
C GLN A 245 -1.77 -11.74 -25.41
N GLN A 246 -2.44 -11.18 -24.41
CA GLN A 246 -3.49 -11.82 -23.62
C GLN A 246 -4.78 -11.01 -23.68
N CYS A 247 -5.94 -11.69 -23.62
CA CYS A 247 -7.26 -11.04 -23.75
C CYS A 247 -7.57 -9.98 -22.67
N ASP A 248 -6.94 -10.07 -21.48
CA ASP A 248 -7.28 -9.20 -20.33
C ASP A 248 -6.13 -8.30 -19.87
N VAL A 249 -5.03 -8.24 -20.65
CA VAL A 249 -3.79 -7.55 -20.29
C VAL A 249 -3.26 -6.78 -21.46
N VAL A 250 -2.82 -5.56 -21.21
CA VAL A 250 -2.15 -4.69 -22.18
C VAL A 250 -0.69 -4.45 -21.80
N CYS A 251 0.15 -4.30 -22.81
CA CYS A 251 1.52 -3.84 -22.67
C CYS A 251 1.52 -2.32 -22.63
N VAL A 252 2.10 -1.72 -21.59
CA VAL A 252 2.19 -0.26 -21.43
C VAL A 252 3.66 0.13 -21.30
N LEU A 253 4.09 1.06 -22.13
CA LEU A 253 5.36 1.77 -22.00
C LEU A 253 5.10 3.15 -21.41
N PHE A 254 5.55 3.36 -20.19
CA PHE A 254 5.62 4.69 -19.61
C PHE A 254 6.90 5.38 -20.05
N GLU A 255 6.76 6.55 -20.66
CA GLU A 255 7.82 7.52 -20.91
C GLU A 255 7.65 8.70 -19.94
N ILE A 256 8.67 8.96 -19.13
CA ILE A 256 8.58 9.85 -17.99
C ILE A 256 9.57 11.00 -18.14
N LEU A 257 9.07 12.21 -18.26
CA LEU A 257 9.89 13.43 -18.25
C LEU A 257 10.10 13.90 -16.81
N VAL A 258 11.35 14.03 -16.42
CA VAL A 258 11.76 14.36 -15.05
C VAL A 258 12.60 15.63 -15.08
N ASP A 259 12.09 16.73 -14.52
CA ASP A 259 12.90 17.90 -14.22
C ASP A 259 13.57 17.72 -12.84
N ILE A 260 14.91 17.62 -12.85
CA ILE A 260 15.73 17.39 -11.65
C ILE A 260 15.65 18.59 -10.68
N ASN A 261 15.35 19.79 -11.18
CA ASN A 261 15.30 20.99 -10.37
C ASN A 261 14.01 21.11 -9.52
N LEU A 262 12.96 20.35 -9.88
CA LEU A 262 11.73 20.33 -9.09
C LEU A 262 12.01 19.83 -7.67
N GLN A 263 11.37 20.48 -6.70
CA GLN A 263 11.35 19.99 -5.32
C GLN A 263 10.24 18.95 -5.17
N THR A 264 10.61 17.70 -5.37
CA THR A 264 9.69 16.56 -5.30
C THR A 264 10.14 15.56 -4.25
N LYS A 265 9.38 14.47 -4.14
CA LYS A 265 9.82 13.29 -3.40
C LYS A 265 11.11 12.72 -4.00
N PRO A 266 12.00 12.11 -3.19
CA PRO A 266 13.30 11.64 -3.65
C PRO A 266 13.21 10.63 -4.78
N PHE A 267 14.09 10.79 -5.75
CA PHE A 267 14.43 9.82 -6.78
C PHE A 267 15.92 9.92 -7.10
N ALA A 268 16.54 8.83 -7.52
CA ALA A 268 17.97 8.86 -7.83
C ALA A 268 18.35 7.80 -8.86
N PRO A 269 19.39 8.06 -9.68
CA PRO A 269 20.09 7.00 -10.39
C PRO A 269 20.77 6.10 -9.37
N ILE A 270 20.52 4.80 -9.45
CA ILE A 270 20.96 3.83 -8.44
C ILE A 270 21.97 2.80 -8.97
N ARG A 271 22.50 3.01 -10.17
CA ARG A 271 23.41 2.07 -10.84
C ARG A 271 24.55 1.61 -9.96
N GLU A 272 25.22 2.51 -9.23
CA GLU A 272 26.38 2.19 -8.37
C GLU A 272 25.99 1.40 -7.12
N TRP A 273 24.71 1.41 -6.75
CA TRP A 273 24.15 0.81 -5.54
C TRP A 273 23.30 -0.42 -5.84
N SER A 274 22.93 -0.62 -7.12
CA SER A 274 22.12 -1.75 -7.60
C SER A 274 22.99 -2.99 -7.80
N VAL A 275 22.36 -4.16 -7.72
CA VAL A 275 22.96 -5.43 -8.15
C VAL A 275 23.05 -5.51 -9.68
N ASN A 276 22.15 -4.82 -10.39
CA ASN A 276 22.04 -4.81 -11.85
C ASN A 276 22.83 -3.63 -12.44
N LEU A 277 24.14 -3.78 -12.56
CA LEU A 277 25.04 -2.71 -13.04
C LEU A 277 24.80 -2.31 -14.50
N ASP A 278 24.19 -3.16 -15.30
CA ASP A 278 23.93 -2.93 -16.73
C ASP A 278 22.65 -2.11 -16.97
N GLU A 279 21.78 -1.98 -15.98
CA GLU A 279 20.58 -1.16 -16.03
C GLU A 279 20.91 0.25 -15.55
N ASN A 280 20.76 1.26 -16.42
CA ASN A 280 20.82 2.66 -16.00
C ASN A 280 19.51 3.00 -15.27
N GLU A 281 19.35 2.41 -14.09
CA GLU A 281 18.12 2.46 -13.29
C GLU A 281 18.00 3.77 -12.55
N ILE A 282 16.80 4.38 -12.63
CA ILE A 282 16.36 5.47 -11.76
C ILE A 282 15.22 4.95 -10.90
N LEU A 283 15.38 5.04 -9.58
CA LEU A 283 14.40 4.60 -8.62
C LEU A 283 13.70 5.80 -7.99
N PHE A 284 12.37 5.83 -8.09
CA PHE A 284 11.54 6.82 -7.41
C PHE A 284 10.99 6.24 -6.11
N THR A 285 10.89 7.07 -5.09
CA THR A 285 10.25 6.67 -3.83
C THR A 285 8.74 6.53 -3.98
N MET A 286 8.14 5.77 -3.09
CA MET A 286 6.68 5.60 -3.05
C MET A 286 5.94 6.94 -2.86
N GLY A 287 4.76 7.05 -3.46
CA GLY A 287 3.95 8.26 -3.43
C GLY A 287 4.41 9.36 -4.38
N THR A 288 5.38 9.12 -5.28
CA THR A 288 5.78 10.07 -6.33
C THR A 288 4.61 10.32 -7.28
N ILE A 289 4.44 11.57 -7.68
CA ILE A 289 3.29 12.04 -8.46
C ILE A 289 3.73 12.45 -9.85
N PHE A 290 2.97 12.00 -10.83
CA PHE A 290 3.17 12.32 -12.23
C PHE A 290 1.87 12.82 -12.85
N LYS A 291 1.95 13.73 -13.82
CA LYS A 291 0.84 14.15 -14.67
C LYS A 291 0.78 13.27 -15.91
N ILE A 292 -0.38 12.83 -16.32
CA ILE A 292 -0.60 12.10 -17.58
C ILE A 292 -0.73 13.11 -18.69
N GLU A 293 0.22 13.13 -19.63
CA GLU A 293 0.21 14.07 -20.76
C GLU A 293 -0.49 13.49 -21.98
N SER A 294 -0.17 12.25 -22.35
CA SER A 294 -0.81 11.56 -23.47
C SER A 294 -0.87 10.04 -23.25
N CYS A 295 -1.71 9.39 -24.06
CA CYS A 295 -1.87 7.94 -24.08
C CYS A 295 -2.18 7.51 -25.52
N ASP A 296 -1.19 6.96 -26.22
CA ASP A 296 -1.24 6.62 -27.63
C ASP A 296 -0.98 5.13 -27.87
N GLU A 297 -1.63 4.53 -28.84
CA GLU A 297 -1.38 3.14 -29.23
C GLU A 297 -0.29 3.09 -30.29
N LEU A 298 0.77 2.33 -30.04
CA LEU A 298 1.92 2.13 -30.93
C LEU A 298 2.16 0.63 -31.12
N ASP A 299 2.19 0.17 -32.38
CA ASP A 299 2.68 -1.18 -32.79
C ASP A 299 2.45 -2.33 -31.78
N GLY A 300 1.24 -2.39 -31.20
CA GLY A 300 0.84 -3.48 -30.28
C GLY A 300 1.12 -3.26 -28.79
N PHE A 301 1.53 -2.05 -28.40
CA PHE A 301 1.59 -1.62 -27.03
C PHE A 301 1.07 -0.19 -26.85
N TRP A 302 0.76 0.19 -25.62
CA TRP A 302 0.32 1.54 -25.28
C TRP A 302 1.49 2.37 -24.76
N HIS A 303 1.65 3.55 -25.35
CA HIS A 303 2.64 4.55 -24.93
C HIS A 303 1.95 5.61 -24.09
N VAL A 304 2.37 5.77 -22.83
CA VAL A 304 1.82 6.73 -21.89
C VAL A 304 2.92 7.71 -21.50
N GLN A 305 2.75 8.98 -21.84
CA GLN A 305 3.67 10.03 -21.46
C GLN A 305 3.28 10.61 -20.10
N LEU A 306 4.26 10.66 -19.20
CA LEU A 306 4.14 11.18 -17.85
C LEU A 306 5.14 12.32 -17.63
N THR A 307 4.74 13.33 -16.86
CA THR A 307 5.64 14.40 -16.40
C THR A 307 5.66 14.44 -14.88
N LEU A 308 6.85 14.48 -14.28
CA LEU A 308 7.01 14.62 -12.83
C LEU A 308 6.36 15.93 -12.36
N SER A 309 5.53 15.88 -11.31
CA SER A 309 4.76 17.03 -10.85
C SER A 309 4.82 17.23 -9.34
N THR A 310 4.73 18.50 -8.92
CA THR A 310 4.63 18.94 -7.51
C THR A 310 3.27 19.56 -7.18
N GLU A 311 2.42 19.82 -8.17
CA GLU A 311 1.15 20.54 -7.95
C GLU A 311 0.22 19.86 -6.93
N PRO A 312 0.04 18.53 -6.95
CA PRO A 312 -0.79 17.86 -5.96
C PRO A 312 -0.24 17.90 -4.53
N ASP A 313 1.06 18.14 -4.33
CA ASP A 313 1.64 18.29 -2.99
C ASP A 313 1.11 19.55 -2.30
N GLN A 314 0.82 20.61 -3.05
CA GLN A 314 0.19 21.84 -2.53
C GLN A 314 -1.27 21.58 -2.14
N ALA A 315 -2.01 20.85 -2.98
CA ALA A 315 -3.37 20.44 -2.69
C ALA A 315 -3.43 19.51 -1.46
N LEU A 316 -2.47 18.58 -1.33
CA LEU A 316 -2.32 17.73 -0.15
C LEU A 316 -2.11 18.54 1.11
N ASN A 317 -1.19 19.51 1.10
CA ASN A 317 -0.95 20.37 2.25
C ASN A 317 -2.19 21.20 2.65
N THR A 318 -2.99 21.61 1.66
CA THR A 318 -4.27 22.29 1.90
C THR A 318 -5.30 21.33 2.52
N LEU A 319 -5.38 20.10 2.05
CA LEU A 319 -6.26 19.06 2.61
C LEU A 319 -5.85 18.69 4.04
N LEU A 320 -4.54 18.55 4.31
CA LEU A 320 -4.05 18.27 5.66
C LEU A 320 -4.42 19.39 6.63
N LYS A 321 -4.29 20.65 6.21
CA LYS A 321 -4.75 21.81 6.99
C LYS A 321 -6.26 21.82 7.19
N HIS A 322 -7.03 21.48 6.15
CA HIS A 322 -8.49 21.42 6.22
C HIS A 322 -8.99 20.38 7.24
N TYR A 323 -8.29 19.26 7.35
CA TYR A 323 -8.62 18.24 8.36
C TYR A 323 -7.99 18.53 9.73
N GLU A 324 -7.34 19.70 9.91
CA GLU A 324 -6.64 20.09 11.16
C GLU A 324 -5.64 19.04 11.64
N ILE A 325 -4.96 18.40 10.69
CA ILE A 325 -3.98 17.36 10.99
C ILE A 325 -2.64 18.02 11.25
N ASN A 326 -2.32 18.24 12.51
CA ASN A 326 -0.99 18.63 12.95
C ASN A 326 -0.09 17.41 13.13
N ILE A 327 0.79 17.18 12.16
CA ILE A 327 1.77 16.10 12.23
C ILE A 327 2.98 16.58 13.06
N GLY A 328 2.79 17.00 14.30
CA GLY A 328 3.85 17.63 15.11
C GLY A 328 4.31 16.81 16.32
N GLU A 329 3.53 16.76 17.36
CA GLU A 329 3.95 16.27 18.68
C GLU A 329 3.29 14.96 19.11
N THR A 330 2.15 14.60 18.51
CA THR A 330 1.41 13.37 18.81
C THR A 330 1.98 12.18 18.04
N SER A 331 1.77 10.97 18.53
CA SER A 331 2.17 9.74 17.83
C SER A 331 1.65 9.71 16.39
N SER A 332 2.55 9.49 15.44
CA SER A 332 2.22 9.44 14.01
C SER A 332 1.14 8.40 13.67
N LEU A 333 1.05 7.31 14.45
CA LEU A 333 0.03 6.28 14.27
C LEU A 333 -1.35 6.76 14.73
N LEU A 334 -1.42 7.55 15.81
CA LEU A 334 -2.68 8.11 16.29
C LEU A 334 -3.27 9.07 15.26
N ILE A 335 -2.47 10.03 14.80
CA ILE A 335 -2.87 11.01 13.77
C ILE A 335 -3.33 10.32 12.50
N PHE A 336 -2.61 9.28 12.08
CA PHE A 336 -2.94 8.54 10.88
C PHE A 336 -4.26 7.77 11.03
N GLY A 337 -4.49 7.17 12.19
CA GLY A 337 -5.77 6.56 12.53
C GLY A 337 -6.93 7.56 12.50
N GLU A 338 -6.73 8.77 13.05
CA GLU A 338 -7.72 9.86 13.02
C GLU A 338 -8.04 10.32 11.60
N LEU A 339 -7.02 10.48 10.74
CA LEU A 339 -7.25 10.78 9.34
C LEU A 339 -8.11 9.72 8.66
N LEU A 340 -7.74 8.45 8.81
CA LEU A 340 -8.48 7.33 8.23
C LEU A 340 -9.92 7.29 8.75
N HIS A 341 -10.15 7.60 10.03
CA HIS A 341 -11.49 7.73 10.60
C HIS A 341 -12.28 8.88 9.93
N LYS A 342 -11.67 10.07 9.82
CA LYS A 342 -12.29 11.24 9.18
C LYS A 342 -12.67 11.01 7.71
N ILE A 343 -11.89 10.24 6.98
CA ILE A 343 -12.20 9.86 5.58
C ILE A 343 -13.06 8.59 5.48
N ASN A 344 -13.60 8.10 6.60
CA ASN A 344 -14.49 6.93 6.71
C ASN A 344 -13.84 5.57 6.36
N GLU A 345 -12.50 5.48 6.41
CA GLU A 345 -11.74 4.22 6.28
C GLU A 345 -11.65 3.50 7.64
N LEU A 346 -12.81 3.16 8.21
CA LEU A 346 -12.93 2.71 9.60
C LEU A 346 -12.16 1.43 9.92
N ASP A 347 -12.06 0.49 8.97
CA ASP A 347 -11.34 -0.78 9.19
C ASP A 347 -9.82 -0.54 9.23
N LYS A 348 -9.30 0.35 8.38
CA LYS A 348 -7.89 0.74 8.39
C LYS A 348 -7.57 1.53 9.66
N ALA A 349 -8.42 2.50 10.03
CA ALA A 349 -8.27 3.29 11.26
C ALA A 349 -8.16 2.39 12.50
N GLU A 350 -9.11 1.46 12.68
CA GLU A 350 -9.11 0.49 13.79
C GLU A 350 -7.81 -0.32 13.85
N ARG A 351 -7.27 -0.76 12.69
CA ARG A 351 -6.00 -1.49 12.63
C ARG A 351 -4.82 -0.64 13.08
N TYR A 352 -4.72 0.63 12.65
CA TYR A 352 -3.64 1.52 13.08
C TYR A 352 -3.69 1.82 14.57
N TYR A 353 -4.87 2.02 15.15
CA TYR A 353 -5.02 2.16 16.59
C TYR A 353 -4.57 0.90 17.35
N HIS A 354 -4.89 -0.29 16.82
CA HIS A 354 -4.41 -1.54 17.42
C HIS A 354 -2.89 -1.71 17.32
N LEU A 355 -2.26 -1.24 16.23
CA LEU A 355 -0.80 -1.23 16.11
C LEU A 355 -0.16 -0.29 17.13
N LEU A 356 -0.73 0.90 17.32
CA LEU A 356 -0.29 1.85 18.33
C LEU A 356 -0.39 1.26 19.75
N ILE A 357 -1.52 0.63 20.09
CA ILE A 357 -1.72 -0.01 21.39
C ILE A 357 -0.70 -1.12 21.65
N LYS A 358 -0.22 -1.82 20.61
CA LYS A 358 0.84 -2.82 20.72
C LYS A 358 2.24 -2.22 20.85
N ALA A 359 2.45 -1.04 20.26
CA ALA A 359 3.76 -0.40 20.16
C ALA A 359 4.13 0.44 21.39
N LEU A 360 3.16 0.87 22.18
CA LEU A 360 3.36 1.74 23.34
C LEU A 360 2.98 1.04 24.66
N PRO A 361 3.54 1.50 25.81
CA PRO A 361 3.11 1.07 27.13
C PRO A 361 1.61 1.29 27.34
N TYR A 362 0.96 0.39 28.08
CA TYR A 362 -0.51 0.42 28.24
C TYR A 362 -1.03 1.71 28.89
N ASP A 363 -0.24 2.31 29.77
CA ASP A 363 -0.51 3.56 30.48
C ASP A 363 -0.17 4.83 29.68
N HIS A 364 0.29 4.70 28.44
CA HIS A 364 0.61 5.85 27.61
C HIS A 364 -0.66 6.61 27.20
N VAL A 365 -0.64 7.95 27.21
CA VAL A 365 -1.78 8.81 26.88
C VAL A 365 -2.35 8.49 25.49
N ASP A 366 -1.49 8.29 24.48
CA ASP A 366 -1.90 7.96 23.11
C ASP A 366 -2.61 6.60 23.03
N VAL A 367 -2.32 5.65 23.93
CA VAL A 367 -3.07 4.38 24.04
C VAL A 367 -4.49 4.64 24.54
N GLY A 368 -4.64 5.56 25.51
CA GLY A 368 -5.95 6.02 25.97
C GLY A 368 -6.76 6.66 24.83
N MET A 369 -6.13 7.56 24.05
CA MET A 369 -6.76 8.18 22.88
C MET A 369 -7.12 7.15 21.80
N ALA A 370 -6.25 6.19 21.53
CA ALA A 370 -6.54 5.11 20.57
C ALA A 370 -7.76 4.29 21.00
N PHE A 371 -7.89 3.96 22.28
CA PHE A 371 -9.08 3.27 22.79
C PHE A 371 -10.34 4.14 22.69
N ASN A 372 -10.25 5.46 22.94
CA ASN A 372 -11.37 6.39 22.72
C ASN A 372 -11.81 6.38 21.25
N ASN A 373 -10.86 6.51 20.33
CA ASN A 373 -11.11 6.54 18.89
C ASN A 373 -11.66 5.21 18.34
N ILE A 374 -11.21 4.06 18.86
CA ILE A 374 -11.83 2.77 18.55
C ILE A 374 -13.27 2.73 19.08
N GLY A 375 -13.52 3.31 20.25
CA GLY A 375 -14.86 3.45 20.82
C GLY A 375 -15.80 4.25 19.91
N THR A 376 -15.34 5.37 19.33
CA THR A 376 -16.11 6.17 18.37
C THR A 376 -16.36 5.39 17.08
N ILE A 377 -15.38 4.68 16.52
CA ILE A 377 -15.56 3.81 15.35
C ILE A 377 -16.68 2.78 15.60
N TYR A 378 -16.69 2.13 16.77
CA TYR A 378 -17.76 1.18 17.10
C TYR A 378 -19.11 1.84 17.35
N THR A 379 -19.13 3.11 17.75
CA THR A 379 -20.36 3.93 17.86
C THR A 379 -20.93 4.19 16.47
N ASP A 380 -20.10 4.62 15.52
CA ASP A 380 -20.50 4.88 14.13
C ASP A 380 -21.03 3.61 13.44
N ARG A 381 -20.44 2.45 13.76
CA ARG A 381 -20.95 1.15 13.30
C ARG A 381 -22.19 0.63 14.03
N GLY A 382 -22.74 1.39 14.99
CA GLY A 382 -23.89 0.97 15.80
C GLY A 382 -23.62 -0.18 16.78
N LYS A 383 -22.33 -0.55 16.99
CA LYS A 383 -21.92 -1.65 17.88
C LYS A 383 -21.71 -1.15 19.32
N TYR A 384 -22.72 -0.56 19.92
CA TYR A 384 -22.67 0.19 21.19
C TYR A 384 -22.08 -0.58 22.39
N LYS A 385 -22.27 -1.90 22.47
CA LYS A 385 -21.66 -2.71 23.55
C LYS A 385 -20.13 -2.72 23.45
N LYS A 386 -19.58 -2.87 22.22
CA LYS A 386 -18.14 -2.81 21.98
C LYS A 386 -17.62 -1.40 22.17
N ALA A 387 -18.33 -0.38 21.67
CA ALA A 387 -17.99 1.02 21.90
C ALA A 387 -17.80 1.31 23.40
N LYS A 388 -18.77 0.95 24.23
CA LYS A 388 -18.71 1.14 25.69
C LYS A 388 -17.52 0.42 26.33
N PHE A 389 -17.14 -0.76 25.85
CA PHE A 389 -15.99 -1.49 26.33
C PHE A 389 -14.68 -0.73 26.09
N TYR A 390 -14.46 -0.23 24.87
CA TYR A 390 -13.22 0.50 24.53
C TYR A 390 -13.18 1.87 25.21
N LEU A 391 -14.29 2.61 25.28
CA LEU A 391 -14.37 3.89 25.98
C LEU A 391 -14.09 3.75 27.48
N ARG A 392 -14.46 2.64 28.11
CA ARG A 392 -14.07 2.36 29.50
C ARG A 392 -12.58 2.13 29.66
N LYS A 393 -11.93 1.45 28.73
CA LYS A 393 -10.46 1.29 28.74
C LYS A 393 -9.76 2.63 28.64
N ALA A 394 -10.24 3.49 27.73
CA ALA A 394 -9.73 4.86 27.62
C ALA A 394 -9.89 5.62 28.94
N PHE A 395 -11.08 5.56 29.55
CA PHE A 395 -11.36 6.20 30.81
C PHE A 395 -10.45 5.73 31.94
N GLU A 396 -10.16 4.44 32.04
CA GLU A 396 -9.27 3.88 33.06
C GLU A 396 -7.83 4.41 32.94
N ILE A 397 -7.33 4.53 31.69
CA ILE A 397 -5.99 5.08 31.46
C ILE A 397 -5.93 6.56 31.84
N PHE A 398 -6.86 7.38 31.34
CA PHE A 398 -6.87 8.81 31.62
C PHE A 398 -7.11 9.12 33.09
N LYS A 399 -7.90 8.29 33.81
CA LYS A 399 -8.08 8.42 35.25
C LYS A 399 -6.78 8.24 36.03
N GLN A 400 -5.83 7.48 35.51
CA GLN A 400 -4.53 7.21 36.16
C GLN A 400 -3.46 8.23 35.76
N THR A 401 -3.54 8.80 34.53
CA THR A 401 -2.47 9.59 33.93
C THR A 401 -2.76 11.10 33.88
N SER A 402 -4.04 11.52 33.95
CA SER A 402 -4.46 12.90 33.69
C SER A 402 -5.05 13.59 34.91
N SER A 403 -4.99 14.93 34.91
CA SER A 403 -5.78 15.74 35.84
C SER A 403 -7.27 15.72 35.45
N ILE A 404 -8.15 16.03 36.44
CA ILE A 404 -9.62 16.01 36.24
C ILE A 404 -10.10 17.02 35.19
N ASP A 405 -9.31 18.04 34.86
CA ASP A 405 -9.61 19.12 33.90
C ASP A 405 -9.08 18.84 32.49
N ASP A 406 -8.69 17.60 32.16
CA ASP A 406 -8.16 17.25 30.84
C ASP A 406 -9.29 17.18 29.81
N LEU A 407 -9.11 17.88 28.67
CA LEU A 407 -10.03 17.88 27.52
C LEU A 407 -10.33 16.46 27.02
N ASN A 408 -9.34 15.58 27.03
CA ASN A 408 -9.49 14.18 26.63
C ASN A 408 -10.49 13.44 27.55
N MET A 409 -10.47 13.74 28.85
CA MET A 409 -11.42 13.15 29.80
C MET A 409 -12.83 13.63 29.52
N ALA A 410 -13.02 14.92 29.20
CA ALA A 410 -14.32 15.47 28.82
C ALA A 410 -14.87 14.80 27.54
N GLU A 411 -14.02 14.57 26.55
CA GLU A 411 -14.40 13.87 25.33
C GLU A 411 -14.86 12.42 25.60
N ILE A 412 -14.13 11.69 26.45
CA ILE A 412 -14.51 10.32 26.83
C ILE A 412 -15.85 10.30 27.56
N TYR A 413 -16.12 11.25 28.46
CA TYR A 413 -17.42 11.36 29.12
C TYR A 413 -18.53 11.61 28.12
N LEU A 414 -18.33 12.50 27.14
CA LEU A 414 -19.30 12.79 26.08
C LEU A 414 -19.60 11.54 25.24
N ASN A 415 -18.54 10.83 24.83
CA ASN A 415 -18.67 9.61 24.04
C ASN A 415 -19.38 8.50 24.82
N LEU A 416 -19.08 8.33 26.12
CA LEU A 416 -19.79 7.37 27.00
C LEU A 416 -21.26 7.75 27.18
N ALA A 417 -21.58 9.03 27.34
CA ALA A 417 -22.96 9.51 27.46
C ALA A 417 -23.76 9.23 26.18
N THR A 418 -23.14 9.50 25.01
CA THR A 418 -23.72 9.21 23.68
C THR A 418 -24.05 7.74 23.53
N VAL A 419 -23.08 6.86 23.81
CA VAL A 419 -23.27 5.39 23.72
C VAL A 419 -24.35 4.90 24.68
N ASN A 420 -24.36 5.42 25.93
CA ASN A 420 -25.40 5.04 26.91
C ASN A 420 -26.81 5.47 26.47
N SER A 421 -26.94 6.66 25.85
CA SER A 421 -28.20 7.14 25.27
C SER A 421 -28.72 6.21 24.16
N HIS A 422 -27.82 5.81 23.24
CA HIS A 422 -28.20 4.85 22.18
C HIS A 422 -28.61 3.49 22.73
N ILE A 423 -27.92 2.98 23.74
CA ILE A 423 -28.28 1.71 24.41
C ILE A 423 -29.65 1.83 25.09
N ALA A 424 -29.94 2.95 25.76
CA ALA A 424 -31.21 3.20 26.42
C ALA A 424 -32.37 3.26 25.39
N LYS A 425 -32.20 4.02 24.30
CA LYS A 425 -33.18 4.11 23.21
C LYS A 425 -33.45 2.74 22.59
N ALA A 426 -32.44 1.93 22.34
CA ALA A 426 -32.59 0.58 21.80
C ALA A 426 -33.39 -0.34 22.76
N LYS A 427 -33.12 -0.27 24.08
CA LYS A 427 -33.86 -1.04 25.09
C LYS A 427 -35.34 -0.64 25.15
N THR A 428 -35.65 0.67 25.07
CA THR A 428 -37.01 1.19 25.07
C THR A 428 -37.76 0.74 23.82
N ALA A 429 -37.12 0.79 22.65
CA ALA A 429 -37.71 0.33 21.40
C ALA A 429 -38.05 -1.18 21.40
N VAL A 430 -37.22 -2.01 22.06
CA VAL A 430 -37.46 -3.45 22.20
C VAL A 430 -38.58 -3.72 23.21
N LYS A 431 -38.77 -2.86 24.25
CA LYS A 431 -39.78 -3.02 25.26
C LYS A 431 -41.17 -2.60 24.77
N ASN A 432 -41.24 -1.74 23.75
CA ASN A 432 -42.47 -1.22 23.15
C ASN A 432 -42.94 -2.04 21.92
N ARG A 433 -42.26 -3.11 21.57
CA ARG A 433 -42.64 -4.16 20.62
C ARG A 433 -43.17 -5.40 21.37
#